data_dbb4e5458a92a51f691ed756d6f157e0
#
_entry.id   dbb4e5458a92a51f691ed756d6f157e0
#
_cell.length_a   1.000
_cell.length_b   1.000
_cell.length_c   1.000
_cell.angle_alpha   90.00
_cell.angle_beta   90.00
_cell.angle_gamma   90.00
#
_symmetry.space_group_name_H-M   'P 1'
#
loop_
_entity.id
_entity.type
_entity.pdbx_description
1 polymer ?
#
loop_
_entity_poly.entity_id
_entity_poly.type
_entity_poly.pdbx_seq_one_letter_code
_entity_poly.pdbx_strand_id
1 'polypeptide(L)'
;KMLHKQISVYFEKHVALLTQAQIGSEELTKGNELLRKLERFWTSMINGVSGAGPITKFDTSKFKTTFACELKGFDAKEHFDVKEIRKYDPFSMYALVATEQAVQDAGIDFEQLDRNRIGVIWGSGNGGIQTFQDQMIEYCDGDGTPRFTPFFIPRILVDIASGIISIKYGLRGVN
;
A
#
# COMPACT_ATOMS: atom_id res chain seq x y z
N LYS A 1 -28.21 6.58 1.59
CA LYS A 1 -29.01 6.02 0.47
C LYS A 1 -28.57 6.55 -0.91
N MET A 2 -28.21 7.85 -1.06
CA MET A 2 -27.80 8.44 -2.34
C MET A 2 -26.42 7.94 -2.80
N LEU A 3 -25.42 7.89 -1.90
CA LEU A 3 -24.08 7.40 -2.17
C LEU A 3 -24.07 5.90 -2.56
N HIS A 4 -24.88 5.08 -1.87
CA HIS A 4 -25.06 3.66 -2.18
C HIS A 4 -25.56 3.44 -3.62
N LYS A 5 -26.50 4.28 -4.07
CA LYS A 5 -27.07 4.17 -5.42
C LYS A 5 -26.04 4.58 -6.49
N GLN A 6 -25.20 5.58 -6.21
CA GLN A 6 -24.15 6.02 -7.15
C GLN A 6 -23.02 4.99 -7.27
N ILE A 7 -22.61 4.37 -6.16
CA ILE A 7 -21.58 3.32 -6.17
C ILE A 7 -22.10 2.05 -6.86
N SER A 8 -23.35 1.65 -6.62
CA SER A 8 -23.97 0.51 -7.31
C SER A 8 -24.04 0.73 -8.82
N VAL A 9 -24.45 1.92 -9.27
CA VAL A 9 -24.52 2.28 -10.70
C VAL A 9 -23.13 2.34 -11.34
N TYR A 10 -22.11 2.82 -10.61
CA TYR A 10 -20.73 2.82 -11.08
C TYR A 10 -20.21 1.38 -11.24
N PHE A 11 -20.50 0.54 -10.28
CA PHE A 11 -20.14 -0.88 -10.27
C PHE A 11 -20.78 -1.65 -11.44
N GLU A 12 -22.12 -1.49 -11.63
CA GLU A 12 -22.84 -2.13 -12.72
C GLU A 12 -22.36 -1.67 -14.11
N LYS A 13 -22.01 -0.39 -14.25
CA LYS A 13 -21.48 0.19 -15.48
C LYS A 13 -20.08 -0.34 -15.83
N HIS A 14 -19.21 -0.50 -14.83
CA HIS A 14 -17.86 -1.06 -15.05
C HIS A 14 -17.91 -2.56 -15.33
N VAL A 15 -18.75 -3.32 -14.67
CA VAL A 15 -18.98 -4.74 -14.97
C VAL A 15 -19.52 -4.91 -16.38
N ALA A 16 -20.47 -4.08 -16.82
CA ALA A 16 -21.01 -4.13 -18.18
C ALA A 16 -19.97 -3.78 -19.25
N LEU A 17 -19.07 -2.80 -18.98
CA LEU A 17 -17.98 -2.43 -19.89
C LEU A 17 -16.93 -3.55 -20.00
N LEU A 18 -16.59 -4.22 -18.92
CA LEU A 18 -15.66 -5.35 -18.92
C LEU A 18 -16.24 -6.58 -19.64
N THR A 19 -17.57 -6.74 -19.63
CA THR A 19 -18.26 -7.85 -20.33
C THR A 19 -18.38 -7.59 -21.84
N GLN A 20 -18.35 -6.33 -22.30
CA GLN A 20 -18.45 -5.97 -23.70
C GLN A 20 -17.09 -5.83 -24.41
N ALA A 21 -15.99 -5.63 -23.66
CA ALA A 21 -14.66 -5.62 -24.25
C ALA A 21 -14.19 -7.06 -24.51
N GLN A 22 -13.66 -7.33 -25.70
CA GLN A 22 -12.93 -8.58 -26.01
C GLN A 22 -11.59 -8.58 -25.26
N ILE A 23 -11.67 -8.67 -23.92
CA ILE A 23 -10.51 -8.72 -23.04
C ILE A 23 -10.02 -10.16 -23.00
N GLY A 24 -8.71 -10.37 -23.10
CA GLY A 24 -8.10 -11.70 -23.00
C GLY A 24 -8.46 -12.39 -21.69
N SER A 25 -8.51 -13.71 -21.71
CA SER A 25 -8.96 -14.53 -20.55
C SER A 25 -8.21 -14.23 -19.25
N GLU A 26 -6.95 -13.83 -19.35
CA GLU A 26 -6.09 -13.50 -18.19
C GLU A 26 -6.45 -12.14 -17.54
N GLU A 27 -6.74 -11.13 -18.36
CA GLU A 27 -7.21 -9.81 -17.88
C GLU A 27 -8.60 -9.90 -17.27
N LEU A 28 -9.48 -10.72 -17.85
CA LEU A 28 -10.81 -11.00 -17.30
C LEU A 28 -10.73 -11.65 -15.91
N THR A 29 -9.75 -12.56 -15.71
CA THR A 29 -9.54 -13.24 -14.44
C THR A 29 -9.03 -12.26 -13.37
N LYS A 30 -8.07 -11.39 -13.72
CA LYS A 30 -7.57 -10.34 -12.80
C LYS A 30 -8.64 -9.33 -12.43
N GLY A 31 -9.43 -8.87 -13.41
CA GLY A 31 -10.56 -7.98 -13.17
C GLY A 31 -11.62 -8.59 -12.25
N ASN A 32 -11.97 -9.85 -12.44
CA ASN A 32 -12.91 -10.57 -11.57
C ASN A 32 -12.38 -10.73 -10.14
N GLU A 33 -11.08 -10.93 -9.95
CA GLU A 33 -10.48 -11.03 -8.62
C GLU A 33 -10.51 -9.68 -7.88
N LEU A 34 -10.21 -8.58 -8.55
CA LEU A 34 -10.29 -7.23 -8.00
C LEU A 34 -11.74 -6.90 -7.60
N LEU A 35 -12.71 -7.19 -8.46
CA LEU A 35 -14.13 -7.00 -8.17
C LEU A 35 -14.56 -7.77 -6.92
N ARG A 36 -14.15 -9.03 -6.78
CA ARG A 36 -14.44 -9.84 -5.58
C ARG A 36 -13.82 -9.26 -4.31
N LYS A 37 -12.60 -8.69 -4.40
CA LYS A 37 -11.94 -8.01 -3.25
C LYS A 37 -12.72 -6.76 -2.84
N LEU A 38 -13.17 -5.95 -3.82
CA LEU A 38 -13.98 -4.76 -3.58
C LEU A 38 -15.35 -5.11 -2.98
N GLU A 39 -16.02 -6.14 -3.49
CA GLU A 39 -17.30 -6.62 -2.95
C GLU A 39 -17.15 -7.10 -1.50
N ARG A 40 -16.11 -7.86 -1.17
CA ARG A 40 -15.84 -8.28 0.21
C ARG A 40 -15.59 -7.09 1.12
N PHE A 41 -14.78 -6.13 0.68
CA PHE A 41 -14.51 -4.91 1.43
C PHE A 41 -15.81 -4.13 1.71
N TRP A 42 -16.60 -3.90 0.66
CA TRP A 42 -17.87 -3.19 0.77
C TRP A 42 -18.86 -3.92 1.68
N THR A 43 -19.03 -5.22 1.51
CA THR A 43 -19.89 -6.07 2.34
C THR A 43 -19.46 -6.04 3.80
N SER A 44 -18.17 -6.09 4.07
CA SER A 44 -17.64 -5.97 5.43
C SER A 44 -17.95 -4.62 6.05
N MET A 45 -17.79 -3.53 5.29
CA MET A 45 -18.11 -2.17 5.74
C MET A 45 -19.59 -2.00 6.11
N ILE A 46 -20.51 -2.40 5.23
CA ILE A 46 -21.96 -2.24 5.49
C ILE A 46 -22.47 -3.13 6.62
N ASN A 47 -21.83 -4.26 6.86
CA ASN A 47 -22.16 -5.18 7.95
C ASN A 47 -21.42 -4.86 9.27
N GLY A 48 -20.61 -3.79 9.31
CA GLY A 48 -19.87 -3.40 10.50
C GLY A 48 -18.81 -4.42 10.93
N VAL A 49 -18.26 -5.21 10.00
CA VAL A 49 -17.22 -6.19 10.31
C VAL A 49 -15.91 -5.46 10.62
N SER A 50 -15.43 -5.63 11.85
CA SER A 50 -14.18 -5.01 12.29
C SER A 50 -12.96 -5.70 11.66
N GLY A 51 -12.01 -4.89 11.17
CA GLY A 51 -10.70 -5.35 10.75
C GLY A 51 -9.70 -5.54 11.91
N ALA A 52 -10.06 -5.10 13.13
CA ALA A 52 -9.21 -5.23 14.28
C ALA A 52 -9.07 -6.69 14.74
N GLY A 53 -7.90 -7.05 15.20
CA GLY A 53 -7.58 -8.36 15.74
C GLY A 53 -6.42 -8.28 16.74
N PRO A 54 -6.07 -9.38 17.40
CA PRO A 54 -4.90 -9.41 18.28
C PRO A 54 -3.64 -8.98 17.51
N ILE A 55 -2.77 -8.20 18.16
CA ILE A 55 -1.47 -7.83 17.61
C ILE A 55 -0.60 -9.09 17.53
N THR A 56 -0.02 -9.35 16.35
CA THR A 56 0.82 -10.52 16.10
C THR A 56 2.29 -10.20 15.92
N LYS A 57 2.64 -8.92 15.76
CA LYS A 57 4.00 -8.47 15.41
C LYS A 57 4.95 -8.40 16.61
N PHE A 58 4.42 -8.32 17.83
CA PHE A 58 5.20 -8.27 19.06
C PHE A 58 4.38 -8.75 20.28
N ASP A 59 5.05 -9.07 21.38
CA ASP A 59 4.39 -9.46 22.63
C ASP A 59 3.67 -8.28 23.29
N THR A 60 2.36 -8.39 23.42
CA THR A 60 1.50 -7.36 24.00
C THR A 60 1.12 -7.61 25.46
N SER A 61 1.67 -8.65 26.10
CA SER A 61 1.30 -9.05 27.47
C SER A 61 1.44 -7.93 28.53
N LYS A 62 2.34 -6.99 28.28
CA LYS A 62 2.59 -5.83 29.18
C LYS A 62 1.88 -4.55 28.74
N PHE A 63 1.09 -4.57 27.67
CA PHE A 63 0.42 -3.40 27.13
C PHE A 63 -1.06 -3.38 27.48
N LYS A 64 -1.61 -2.17 27.65
CA LYS A 64 -3.06 -2.00 27.87
C LYS A 64 -3.88 -2.29 26.61
N THR A 65 -3.32 -2.00 25.43
CA THR A 65 -3.94 -2.25 24.14
C THR A 65 -3.28 -3.47 23.50
N THR A 66 -4.07 -4.50 23.22
CA THR A 66 -3.59 -5.79 22.70
C THR A 66 -4.13 -6.10 21.29
N PHE A 67 -4.79 -5.14 20.65
CA PHE A 67 -5.37 -5.30 19.33
C PHE A 67 -4.99 -4.16 18.39
N ALA A 68 -4.94 -4.44 17.10
CA ALA A 68 -4.69 -3.47 16.04
C ALA A 68 -5.33 -3.93 14.71
N CYS A 69 -5.37 -3.03 13.73
CA CYS A 69 -5.73 -3.37 12.36
C CYS A 69 -4.46 -3.66 11.56
N GLU A 70 -3.97 -4.89 11.63
CA GLU A 70 -2.80 -5.32 10.88
C GLU A 70 -3.19 -5.69 9.45
N LEU A 71 -2.33 -5.34 8.48
CA LEU A 71 -2.47 -5.81 7.10
C LEU A 71 -2.21 -7.32 7.05
N LYS A 72 -3.16 -8.07 6.50
CA LYS A 72 -3.11 -9.54 6.45
C LYS A 72 -2.81 -10.01 5.02
N GLY A 73 -1.97 -11.06 4.91
CA GLY A 73 -1.72 -11.72 3.63
C GLY A 73 -0.89 -10.90 2.63
N PHE A 74 -0.08 -9.93 3.09
CA PHE A 74 0.85 -9.23 2.24
C PHE A 74 2.20 -9.95 2.22
N ASP A 75 2.60 -10.43 1.05
CA ASP A 75 3.96 -10.92 0.81
C ASP A 75 4.69 -9.94 -0.11
N ALA A 76 5.75 -9.30 0.41
CA ALA A 76 6.55 -8.36 -0.35
C ALA A 76 7.21 -8.98 -1.59
N LYS A 77 7.49 -10.28 -1.57
CA LYS A 77 8.13 -11.00 -2.69
C LYS A 77 7.23 -11.17 -3.90
N GLU A 78 5.91 -11.03 -3.73
CA GLU A 78 4.96 -11.04 -4.85
C GLU A 78 4.98 -9.74 -5.64
N HIS A 79 5.53 -8.66 -5.06
CA HIS A 79 5.45 -7.30 -5.62
C HIS A 79 6.82 -6.67 -5.91
N PHE A 80 7.87 -7.12 -5.22
CA PHE A 80 9.19 -6.48 -5.23
C PHE A 80 10.31 -7.49 -5.36
N ASP A 81 11.38 -7.12 -6.03
CA ASP A 81 12.61 -7.88 -6.01
C ASP A 81 13.35 -7.77 -4.65
N VAL A 82 14.33 -8.65 -4.44
CA VAL A 82 15.11 -8.71 -3.19
C VAL A 82 15.87 -7.40 -2.91
N LYS A 83 16.29 -6.66 -3.96
CA LYS A 83 17.01 -5.40 -3.81
C LYS A 83 16.06 -4.29 -3.37
N GLU A 84 14.84 -4.27 -3.89
CA GLU A 84 13.79 -3.33 -3.51
C GLU A 84 13.31 -3.56 -2.08
N ILE A 85 13.08 -4.82 -1.69
CA ILE A 85 12.71 -5.18 -0.31
C ILE A 85 13.74 -4.67 0.71
N ARG A 86 15.02 -4.68 0.35
CA ARG A 86 16.09 -4.14 1.22
C ARG A 86 16.09 -2.62 1.32
N LYS A 87 15.58 -1.92 0.30
CA LYS A 87 15.56 -0.45 0.23
C LYS A 87 14.36 0.15 0.97
N TYR A 88 13.22 -0.54 0.96
CA TYR A 88 11.96 0.03 1.43
C TYR A 88 11.56 -0.54 2.78
N ASP A 89 10.97 0.31 3.61
CA ASP A 89 10.24 -0.15 4.80
C ASP A 89 8.85 -0.67 4.38
N PRO A 90 8.22 -1.58 5.16
CA PRO A 90 6.89 -2.10 4.86
C PRO A 90 5.84 -1.03 4.54
N PHE A 91 5.81 0.11 5.25
CA PHE A 91 4.82 1.16 4.97
C PHE A 91 4.98 1.77 3.56
N SER A 92 6.22 1.91 3.08
CA SER A 92 6.50 2.38 1.72
C SER A 92 6.13 1.34 0.67
N MET A 93 6.33 0.05 0.97
CA MET A 93 5.90 -1.05 0.08
C MET A 93 4.37 -1.08 -0.06
N TYR A 94 3.63 -0.91 1.04
CA TYR A 94 2.17 -0.81 1.00
C TYR A 94 1.70 0.38 0.14
N ALA A 95 2.36 1.54 0.29
CA ALA A 95 2.07 2.73 -0.49
C ALA A 95 2.28 2.50 -1.99
N LEU A 96 3.39 1.86 -2.36
CA LEU A 96 3.72 1.57 -3.77
C LEU A 96 2.70 0.61 -4.39
N VAL A 97 2.35 -0.49 -3.71
CA VAL A 97 1.37 -1.47 -4.23
C VAL A 97 -0.02 -0.84 -4.36
N ALA A 98 -0.47 -0.11 -3.34
CA ALA A 98 -1.76 0.58 -3.39
C ALA A 98 -1.82 1.63 -4.50
N THR A 99 -0.73 2.38 -4.71
CA THR A 99 -0.64 3.37 -5.80
C THR A 99 -0.66 2.69 -7.16
N GLU A 100 0.06 1.59 -7.33
CA GLU A 100 0.08 0.83 -8.58
C GLU A 100 -1.31 0.33 -8.96
N GLN A 101 -2.04 -0.24 -8.00
CA GLN A 101 -3.42 -0.67 -8.20
C GLN A 101 -4.34 0.50 -8.57
N ALA A 102 -4.19 1.65 -7.88
CA ALA A 102 -4.98 2.84 -8.16
C ALA A 102 -4.71 3.43 -9.57
N VAL A 103 -3.44 3.45 -10.00
CA VAL A 103 -3.03 3.90 -11.34
C VAL A 103 -3.59 2.98 -12.43
N GLN A 104 -3.52 1.68 -12.21
CA GLN A 104 -4.08 0.67 -13.14
C GLN A 104 -5.60 0.79 -13.24
N ASP A 105 -6.29 0.91 -12.10
CA ASP A 105 -7.76 1.05 -12.06
C ASP A 105 -8.22 2.34 -12.74
N ALA A 106 -7.49 3.43 -12.56
CA ALA A 106 -7.79 4.71 -13.19
C ALA A 106 -7.44 4.77 -14.69
N GLY A 107 -6.71 3.79 -15.23
CA GLY A 107 -6.27 3.76 -16.62
C GLY A 107 -5.37 4.96 -16.99
N ILE A 108 -4.55 5.43 -16.04
CA ILE A 108 -3.71 6.63 -16.25
C ILE A 108 -2.55 6.31 -17.18
N ASP A 109 -2.48 7.04 -18.31
CA ASP A 109 -1.31 7.06 -19.18
C ASP A 109 -0.48 8.33 -18.91
N PHE A 110 0.60 8.19 -18.15
CA PHE A 110 1.48 9.30 -17.78
C PHE A 110 2.25 9.91 -18.95
N GLU A 111 2.33 9.24 -20.10
CA GLU A 111 2.98 9.81 -21.30
C GLU A 111 2.12 10.90 -21.95
N GLN A 112 0.82 10.89 -21.70
CA GLN A 112 -0.13 11.88 -22.22
C GLN A 112 -0.37 13.04 -21.24
N LEU A 113 0.26 13.04 -20.08
CA LEU A 113 0.01 14.01 -19.01
C LEU A 113 1.24 14.88 -18.72
N ASP A 114 1.00 16.13 -18.32
CA ASP A 114 2.06 16.99 -17.79
C ASP A 114 2.44 16.56 -16.38
N ARG A 115 3.52 15.78 -16.27
CA ARG A 115 4.03 15.24 -15.00
C ARG A 115 4.49 16.32 -14.02
N ASN A 116 4.73 17.57 -14.48
CA ASN A 116 5.07 18.69 -13.60
C ASN A 116 3.86 19.20 -12.79
N ARG A 117 2.64 18.86 -13.21
CA ARG A 117 1.39 19.24 -12.57
C ARG A 117 0.78 18.12 -11.72
N ILE A 118 1.44 16.97 -11.64
CA ILE A 118 0.97 15.82 -10.87
C ILE A 118 1.87 15.67 -9.64
N GLY A 119 1.26 15.82 -8.46
CA GLY A 119 1.91 15.63 -7.17
C GLY A 119 1.46 14.36 -6.48
N VAL A 120 2.14 14.01 -5.38
CA VAL A 120 1.81 12.85 -4.55
C VAL A 120 1.70 13.28 -3.11
N ILE A 121 0.56 13.02 -2.49
CA ILE A 121 0.36 13.23 -1.05
C ILE A 121 0.11 11.86 -0.43
N TRP A 122 1.01 11.43 0.44
CA TRP A 122 0.90 10.19 1.18
C TRP A 122 1.18 10.42 2.67
N GLY A 123 0.25 10.03 3.53
CA GLY A 123 0.41 10.18 4.98
C GLY A 123 0.88 8.88 5.63
N SER A 124 1.82 8.99 6.55
CA SER A 124 2.22 7.92 7.47
C SER A 124 2.28 8.48 8.90
N GLY A 125 1.89 7.68 9.90
CA GLY A 125 1.94 8.11 11.30
C GLY A 125 3.36 8.29 11.81
N ASN A 126 4.20 7.26 11.65
CA ASN A 126 5.55 7.22 12.23
C ASN A 126 6.64 6.81 11.23
N GLY A 127 6.32 6.64 9.95
CA GLY A 127 7.30 6.12 8.98
C GLY A 127 7.81 4.73 9.35
N GLY A 128 9.08 4.47 9.15
CA GLY A 128 9.74 3.19 9.40
C GLY A 128 10.18 2.97 10.84
N ILE A 129 9.28 3.14 11.81
CA ILE A 129 9.61 2.97 13.24
C ILE A 129 10.12 1.57 13.57
N GLN A 130 9.63 0.53 12.90
CA GLN A 130 10.12 -0.84 13.06
C GLN A 130 11.58 -0.94 12.61
N THR A 131 11.92 -0.42 11.44
CA THR A 131 13.30 -0.36 10.94
C THR A 131 14.22 0.39 11.92
N PHE A 132 13.73 1.50 12.47
CA PHE A 132 14.49 2.26 13.48
C PHE A 132 14.75 1.42 14.72
N GLN A 133 13.73 0.79 15.28
CA GLN A 133 13.83 -0.05 16.47
C GLN A 133 14.82 -1.20 16.25
N ASP A 134 14.68 -1.95 15.17
CA ASP A 134 15.50 -3.12 14.86
C ASP A 134 16.99 -2.73 14.73
N GLN A 135 17.27 -1.64 14.04
CA GLN A 135 18.65 -1.14 13.87
C GLN A 135 19.25 -0.59 15.18
N MET A 136 18.43 0.01 16.04
CA MET A 136 18.88 0.47 17.36
C MET A 136 19.17 -0.71 18.30
N ILE A 137 18.34 -1.73 18.31
CA ILE A 137 18.57 -2.96 19.09
C ILE A 137 19.85 -3.63 18.60
N GLU A 138 20.02 -3.82 17.30
CA GLU A 138 21.23 -4.42 16.72
C GLU A 138 22.51 -3.65 17.12
N TYR A 139 22.45 -2.32 17.12
CA TYR A 139 23.57 -1.48 17.55
C TYR A 139 23.83 -1.59 19.05
N CYS A 140 22.80 -1.56 19.89
CA CYS A 140 22.93 -1.56 21.35
C CYS A 140 23.36 -2.94 21.91
N ASP A 141 22.86 -4.01 21.30
CA ASP A 141 23.18 -5.39 21.70
C ASP A 141 24.47 -5.93 21.06
N GLY A 142 25.02 -5.19 20.10
CA GLY A 142 26.26 -5.52 19.41
C GLY A 142 27.53 -5.07 20.13
N ASP A 143 28.61 -5.00 19.39
CA ASP A 143 29.95 -4.57 19.88
C ASP A 143 30.14 -3.03 19.87
N GLY A 144 29.06 -2.26 19.66
CA GLY A 144 29.08 -0.80 19.56
C GLY A 144 29.60 -0.28 18.20
N THR A 145 29.89 -1.17 17.24
CA THR A 145 30.29 -0.74 15.90
C THR A 145 29.03 -0.37 15.08
N PRO A 146 28.92 0.88 14.58
CA PRO A 146 27.75 1.28 13.80
C PRO A 146 27.74 0.59 12.41
N ARG A 147 26.84 -0.35 12.23
CA ARG A 147 26.65 -1.11 10.98
C ARG A 147 25.31 -0.83 10.33
N PHE A 148 24.88 0.43 10.37
CA PHE A 148 23.61 0.83 9.75
C PHE A 148 23.62 0.61 8.24
N THR A 149 22.51 0.11 7.72
CA THR A 149 22.32 0.02 6.28
C THR A 149 22.37 1.41 5.62
N PRO A 150 22.91 1.57 4.40
CA PRO A 150 22.85 2.84 3.68
C PRO A 150 21.43 3.35 3.45
N PHE A 151 20.44 2.47 3.51
CA PHE A 151 19.03 2.79 3.39
C PHE A 151 18.34 3.12 4.72
N PHE A 152 19.07 3.17 5.83
CA PHE A 152 18.50 3.42 7.15
C PHE A 152 17.66 4.70 7.18
N ILE A 153 18.26 5.83 6.83
CA ILE A 153 17.56 7.12 6.82
C ILE A 153 16.38 7.12 5.83
N PRO A 154 16.55 6.76 4.54
CA PRO A 154 15.41 6.68 3.62
C PRO A 154 14.26 5.78 4.09
N ARG A 155 14.56 4.71 4.83
CA ARG A 155 13.53 3.79 5.31
C ARG A 155 12.71 4.34 6.47
N ILE A 156 13.25 5.25 7.28
CA ILE A 156 12.56 5.77 8.47
C ILE A 156 11.79 7.06 8.22
N LEU A 157 12.10 7.81 7.15
CA LEU A 157 11.46 9.08 6.85
C LEU A 157 9.97 8.91 6.53
N VAL A 158 9.13 9.74 7.14
CA VAL A 158 7.66 9.65 7.06
C VAL A 158 7.13 9.96 5.66
N ASP A 159 7.78 10.87 4.96
CA ASP A 159 7.41 11.40 3.64
C ASP A 159 8.03 10.63 2.47
N ILE A 160 8.94 9.70 2.76
CA ILE A 160 9.68 8.98 1.71
C ILE A 160 8.77 8.23 0.73
N ALA A 161 7.60 7.77 1.18
CA ALA A 161 6.66 7.05 0.33
C ALA A 161 6.17 7.93 -0.83
N SER A 162 5.86 9.21 -0.59
CA SER A 162 5.50 10.16 -1.67
C SER A 162 6.65 10.35 -2.66
N GLY A 163 7.87 10.49 -2.15
CA GLY A 163 9.08 10.64 -2.99
C GLY A 163 9.34 9.41 -3.86
N ILE A 164 9.23 8.21 -3.30
CA ILE A 164 9.43 6.95 -4.05
C ILE A 164 8.37 6.78 -5.14
N ILE A 165 7.10 7.08 -4.84
CA ILE A 165 6.01 7.06 -5.82
C ILE A 165 6.29 8.06 -6.94
N SER A 166 6.70 9.30 -6.60
CA SER A 166 7.04 10.32 -7.59
C SER A 166 8.19 9.90 -8.49
N ILE A 167 9.22 9.27 -7.93
CA ILE A 167 10.35 8.71 -8.70
C ILE A 167 9.86 7.60 -9.64
N LYS A 168 9.05 6.67 -9.14
CA LYS A 168 8.54 5.52 -9.92
C LYS A 168 7.79 5.97 -11.18
N TYR A 169 6.94 7.00 -11.06
CA TYR A 169 6.11 7.49 -12.16
C TYR A 169 6.64 8.77 -12.84
N GLY A 170 7.79 9.28 -12.40
CA GLY A 170 8.41 10.49 -12.96
C GLY A 170 7.61 11.77 -12.68
N LEU A 171 6.85 11.81 -11.57
CA LEU A 171 6.01 12.94 -11.19
C LEU A 171 6.86 14.05 -10.58
N ARG A 172 6.55 15.31 -10.88
CA ARG A 172 7.35 16.48 -10.49
C ARG A 172 6.52 17.58 -9.86
N GLY A 173 5.27 17.32 -9.56
CA GLY A 173 4.42 18.21 -8.78
C GLY A 173 4.78 18.20 -7.29
N VAL A 174 3.92 18.80 -6.48
CA VAL A 174 4.13 18.89 -5.02
C VAL A 174 4.04 17.49 -4.38
N ASN A 175 4.97 17.21 -3.46
CA ASN A 175 4.98 16.02 -2.61
C ASN A 175 4.76 16.41 -1.15
#